data_3773a0a7a56671b4e93fad2b5d9f7ae7
#
_entry.id   3773a0a7a56671b4e93fad2b5d9f7ae7
#
_cell.length_a   1.000
_cell.length_b   1.000
_cell.length_c   1.000
_cell.angle_alpha   90.00
_cell.angle_beta   90.00
_cell.angle_gamma   90.00
#
_symmetry.space_group_name_H-M   'P 1'
#
loop_
_entity.id
_entity.type
_entity.pdbx_description
1 polymer ?
#
loop_
_entity_poly.entity_id
_entity_poly.type
_entity_poly.pdbx_seq_one_letter_code
_entity_poly.pdbx_strand_id
1 'polypeptide(L)'
;MEPLKQAIEKNITGRAAGLIAMADQIHEYKEISYQENQSSKLIETYLEQNGFQVETGVGGLPTAFRAVYEQGEKGPSIGLLCEYDALAGLGHGCAHHLQAPAILGAACAVKDCLKDRPYRLVVYGTPGEETTGGKITMVKNGCFQDIDVALMVHGGDHTQVDVKSMALVTAHVAFHGVAAHAAIAPDKGRSALDAMILMFNGIEFLREHIKEDSRIHYTVDEVPGHQNSVPSLAKASMDIRSYNSLYLDGLVERVKDIVKGAALMTGTTYEISWDDRFESKVPARHLNQLVMANAEWLKAPALAPAREKTGSTDFGNVTFNVPGTCLRMAFVDPGTPSHTVEWVEQGMGERAHAALLMGAKAIGMTVCDLIAEPGNLRQVQDEFRQNKAAMAKA
;
A
#
# COMPACT_ATOMS: atom_id res chain seq x y z
N MET A 1 -25.13 8.02 -18.75
CA MET A 1 -24.45 7.68 -17.47
C MET A 1 -25.43 7.69 -16.27
N GLU A 2 -26.29 8.70 -16.08
CA GLU A 2 -27.18 8.79 -14.89
C GLU A 2 -28.00 7.52 -14.61
N PRO A 3 -28.74 6.92 -15.60
CA PRO A 3 -29.52 5.69 -15.35
C PRO A 3 -28.63 4.50 -14.91
N LEU A 4 -27.39 4.42 -15.42
CA LEU A 4 -26.47 3.35 -15.06
C LEU A 4 -25.96 3.53 -13.62
N LYS A 5 -25.62 4.76 -13.20
CA LYS A 5 -25.24 5.07 -11.82
C LYS A 5 -26.34 4.72 -10.83
N GLN A 6 -27.59 5.06 -11.15
CA GLN A 6 -28.76 4.67 -10.35
C GLN A 6 -28.95 3.15 -10.28
N ALA A 7 -28.69 2.42 -11.38
CA ALA A 7 -28.76 0.97 -11.40
C ALA A 7 -27.67 0.34 -10.49
N ILE A 8 -26.44 0.84 -10.54
CA ILE A 8 -25.33 0.43 -9.66
C ILE A 8 -25.72 0.67 -8.19
N GLU A 9 -26.20 1.87 -7.87
CA GLU A 9 -26.59 2.21 -6.49
C GLU A 9 -27.70 1.27 -5.99
N LYS A 10 -28.74 1.03 -6.79
CA LYS A 10 -29.84 0.11 -6.45
C LYS A 10 -29.35 -1.32 -6.26
N ASN A 11 -28.47 -1.82 -7.14
CA ASN A 11 -27.93 -3.18 -7.03
C ASN A 11 -27.13 -3.37 -5.73
N ILE A 12 -26.23 -2.45 -5.40
CA ILE A 12 -25.44 -2.49 -4.18
C ILE A 12 -26.33 -2.38 -2.93
N THR A 13 -27.32 -1.50 -2.96
CA THR A 13 -28.30 -1.38 -1.86
C THR A 13 -29.07 -2.69 -1.66
N GLY A 14 -29.42 -3.41 -2.72
CA GLY A 14 -30.06 -4.72 -2.63
C GLY A 14 -29.16 -5.83 -2.05
N ARG A 15 -27.85 -5.67 -2.12
CA ARG A 15 -26.83 -6.58 -1.55
C ARG A 15 -26.36 -6.19 -0.15
N ALA A 16 -26.79 -5.04 0.37
CA ALA A 16 -26.23 -4.41 1.58
C ALA A 16 -26.14 -5.36 2.77
N ALA A 17 -27.21 -6.11 3.10
CA ALA A 17 -27.21 -7.01 4.25
C ALA A 17 -26.10 -8.08 4.17
N GLY A 18 -25.88 -8.68 2.99
CA GLY A 18 -24.82 -9.68 2.80
C GLY A 18 -23.42 -9.09 2.84
N LEU A 19 -23.21 -7.88 2.30
CA LEU A 19 -21.93 -7.20 2.31
C LEU A 19 -21.54 -6.75 3.73
N ILE A 20 -22.50 -6.22 4.49
CA ILE A 20 -22.30 -5.84 5.89
C ILE A 20 -21.98 -7.07 6.73
N ALA A 21 -22.76 -8.15 6.61
CA ALA A 21 -22.49 -9.39 7.35
C ALA A 21 -21.11 -9.96 7.07
N MET A 22 -20.61 -9.85 5.81
CA MET A 22 -19.25 -10.25 5.44
C MET A 22 -18.20 -9.36 6.13
N ALA A 23 -18.40 -8.04 6.17
CA ALA A 23 -17.49 -7.12 6.84
C ALA A 23 -17.38 -7.43 8.33
N ASP A 24 -18.52 -7.62 9.01
CA ASP A 24 -18.59 -7.96 10.43
C ASP A 24 -17.88 -9.30 10.71
N GLN A 25 -18.07 -10.29 9.83
CA GLN A 25 -17.43 -11.60 9.96
C GLN A 25 -15.91 -11.53 9.81
N ILE A 26 -15.39 -10.77 8.81
CA ILE A 26 -13.95 -10.55 8.64
C ILE A 26 -13.40 -9.80 9.86
N HIS A 27 -14.14 -8.79 10.37
CA HIS A 27 -13.74 -8.07 11.58
C HIS A 27 -13.61 -8.98 12.78
N GLU A 28 -14.51 -9.97 12.96
CA GLU A 28 -14.46 -10.92 14.04
C GLU A 28 -13.32 -11.94 13.92
N TYR A 29 -12.91 -12.31 12.70
CA TYR A 29 -11.81 -13.24 12.48
C TYR A 29 -10.47 -12.68 12.96
N LYS A 30 -10.22 -11.38 12.80
CA LYS A 30 -8.98 -10.69 13.24
C LYS A 30 -7.71 -11.40 12.77
N GLU A 31 -7.76 -11.99 11.59
CA GLU A 31 -6.64 -12.73 11.03
C GLU A 31 -5.51 -11.76 10.63
N ILE A 32 -4.31 -12.06 11.10
CA ILE A 32 -3.14 -11.23 10.84
C ILE A 32 -2.51 -11.56 9.50
N SER A 33 -1.63 -10.69 9.03
CA SER A 33 -0.90 -10.79 7.76
C SER A 33 -0.41 -12.21 7.46
N TYR A 34 -0.71 -12.71 6.26
CA TYR A 34 -0.40 -14.05 5.74
C TYR A 34 -1.08 -15.23 6.46
N GLN A 35 -2.00 -14.96 7.37
CA GLN A 35 -2.80 -15.98 8.07
C GLN A 35 -4.32 -15.78 7.85
N GLU A 36 -4.71 -15.02 6.85
CA GLU A 36 -6.08 -14.60 6.53
C GLU A 36 -6.88 -15.74 5.85
N ASN A 37 -6.82 -16.96 6.41
CA ASN A 37 -7.37 -18.15 5.77
C ASN A 37 -8.90 -18.16 5.69
N GLN A 38 -9.58 -17.71 6.75
CA GLN A 38 -11.04 -17.66 6.79
C GLN A 38 -11.56 -16.49 5.95
N SER A 39 -10.91 -15.34 6.07
CA SER A 39 -11.25 -14.12 5.32
C SER A 39 -11.11 -14.34 3.81
N SER A 40 -9.96 -14.85 3.34
CA SER A 40 -9.75 -15.14 1.91
C SER A 40 -10.77 -16.16 1.40
N LYS A 41 -11.02 -17.24 2.15
CA LYS A 41 -11.99 -18.27 1.74
C LYS A 41 -13.43 -17.76 1.66
N LEU A 42 -13.83 -16.89 2.60
CA LEU A 42 -15.14 -16.24 2.59
C LEU A 42 -15.32 -15.39 1.33
N ILE A 43 -14.31 -14.59 0.99
CA ILE A 43 -14.29 -13.69 -0.17
C ILE A 43 -14.30 -14.49 -1.48
N GLU A 44 -13.42 -15.48 -1.61
CA GLU A 44 -13.33 -16.38 -2.76
C GLU A 44 -14.68 -17.07 -3.03
N THR A 45 -15.29 -17.65 -1.99
CA THR A 45 -16.57 -18.36 -2.10
C THR A 45 -17.68 -17.39 -2.58
N TYR A 46 -17.70 -16.17 -2.09
CA TYR A 46 -18.66 -15.17 -2.57
C TYR A 46 -18.47 -14.83 -4.05
N LEU A 47 -17.22 -14.68 -4.50
CA LEU A 47 -16.91 -14.40 -5.92
C LEU A 47 -17.29 -15.58 -6.83
N GLU A 48 -16.97 -16.82 -6.42
CA GLU A 48 -17.39 -18.05 -7.16
C GLU A 48 -18.92 -18.11 -7.31
N GLN A 49 -19.66 -17.90 -6.22
CA GLN A 49 -21.12 -17.91 -6.21
C GLN A 49 -21.73 -16.78 -7.09
N ASN A 50 -20.97 -15.69 -7.29
CA ASN A 50 -21.35 -14.61 -8.17
C ASN A 50 -20.79 -14.74 -9.60
N GLY A 51 -20.25 -15.89 -9.98
CA GLY A 51 -19.85 -16.23 -11.35
C GLY A 51 -18.48 -15.67 -11.78
N PHE A 52 -17.61 -15.37 -10.85
CA PHE A 52 -16.20 -15.11 -11.13
C PHE A 52 -15.41 -16.43 -11.17
N GLN A 53 -14.41 -16.49 -12.02
CA GLN A 53 -13.42 -17.58 -12.03
C GLN A 53 -12.32 -17.24 -11.03
N VAL A 54 -12.19 -18.02 -9.97
CA VAL A 54 -11.26 -17.74 -8.85
C VAL A 54 -10.03 -18.66 -8.97
N GLU A 55 -8.86 -18.04 -8.88
CA GLU A 55 -7.55 -18.66 -8.76
C GLU A 55 -6.96 -18.29 -7.39
N THR A 56 -6.62 -19.29 -6.58
CA THR A 56 -6.08 -19.13 -5.22
C THR A 56 -4.57 -19.25 -5.19
N GLY A 57 -3.92 -18.67 -4.17
CA GLY A 57 -2.46 -18.78 -3.99
C GLY A 57 -1.64 -18.03 -5.02
N VAL A 58 -2.22 -17.01 -5.67
CA VAL A 58 -1.52 -16.21 -6.69
C VAL A 58 -0.34 -15.45 -6.11
N GLY A 59 0.66 -15.19 -6.94
CA GLY A 59 1.87 -14.49 -6.49
C GLY A 59 2.68 -15.25 -5.44
N GLY A 60 2.40 -16.55 -5.21
CA GLY A 60 3.09 -17.38 -4.22
C GLY A 60 2.64 -17.17 -2.78
N LEU A 61 1.54 -16.45 -2.56
CA LEU A 61 0.96 -16.18 -1.24
C LEU A 61 -0.31 -17.03 -1.04
N PRO A 62 -0.35 -17.97 -0.07
CA PRO A 62 -1.45 -18.92 0.08
C PRO A 62 -2.83 -18.26 0.25
N THR A 63 -2.91 -17.10 0.88
CA THR A 63 -4.15 -16.37 1.14
C THR A 63 -4.46 -15.31 0.09
N ALA A 64 -3.59 -15.11 -0.94
CA ALA A 64 -3.87 -14.26 -2.08
C ALA A 64 -4.72 -14.98 -3.11
N PHE A 65 -5.59 -14.26 -3.79
CA PHE A 65 -6.40 -14.79 -4.88
C PHE A 65 -6.54 -13.78 -6.03
N ARG A 66 -6.94 -14.31 -7.18
CA ARG A 66 -7.31 -13.54 -8.37
C ARG A 66 -8.62 -14.08 -8.92
N ALA A 67 -9.62 -13.22 -9.04
CA ALA A 67 -10.94 -13.62 -9.54
C ALA A 67 -11.31 -12.80 -10.78
N VAL A 68 -11.71 -13.47 -11.85
CA VAL A 68 -11.95 -12.86 -13.16
C VAL A 68 -13.40 -13.04 -13.59
N TYR A 69 -13.98 -11.96 -14.10
CA TYR A 69 -15.21 -11.95 -14.87
C TYR A 69 -14.99 -11.26 -16.22
N GLU A 70 -15.41 -11.87 -17.30
CA GLU A 70 -15.30 -11.31 -18.65
C GLU A 70 -16.69 -11.13 -19.28
N GLN A 71 -16.91 -9.95 -19.83
CA GLN A 71 -18.10 -9.60 -20.61
C GLN A 71 -17.66 -9.27 -22.03
N GLY A 72 -18.05 -10.12 -22.99
CA GLY A 72 -17.64 -9.94 -24.39
C GLY A 72 -16.13 -10.17 -24.62
N GLU A 73 -15.63 -9.67 -25.74
CA GLU A 73 -14.22 -9.81 -26.13
C GLU A 73 -13.54 -8.44 -26.28
N LYS A 74 -12.24 -8.36 -25.92
CA LYS A 74 -11.36 -7.19 -26.16
C LYS A 74 -11.81 -5.87 -25.53
N GLY A 75 -12.36 -5.92 -24.32
CA GLY A 75 -12.65 -4.73 -23.51
C GLY A 75 -11.53 -4.34 -22.57
N PRO A 76 -11.64 -3.16 -21.89
CA PRO A 76 -10.69 -2.75 -20.88
C PRO A 76 -10.69 -3.73 -19.68
N SER A 77 -9.53 -3.91 -19.07
CA SER A 77 -9.32 -4.76 -17.90
C SER A 77 -9.18 -3.90 -16.64
N ILE A 78 -10.17 -3.97 -15.76
CA ILE A 78 -10.24 -3.17 -14.55
C ILE A 78 -9.85 -4.00 -13.33
N GLY A 79 -8.76 -3.62 -12.67
CA GLY A 79 -8.31 -4.22 -11.43
C GLY A 79 -9.04 -3.61 -10.22
N LEU A 80 -9.55 -4.47 -9.36
CA LEU A 80 -10.22 -4.14 -8.11
C LEU A 80 -9.49 -4.88 -7.00
N LEU A 81 -8.86 -4.15 -6.07
CA LEU A 81 -7.99 -4.73 -5.05
C LEU A 81 -8.60 -4.59 -3.67
N CYS A 82 -8.42 -5.58 -2.82
CA CYS A 82 -8.84 -5.53 -1.43
C CYS A 82 -7.84 -6.22 -0.49
N GLU A 83 -7.63 -5.60 0.64
CA GLU A 83 -6.90 -6.10 1.80
C GLU A 83 -7.90 -6.67 2.81
N TYR A 84 -7.46 -7.58 3.69
CA TYR A 84 -8.32 -8.19 4.71
C TYR A 84 -7.55 -8.66 5.94
N ASP A 85 -6.28 -8.28 6.06
CA ASP A 85 -5.46 -8.54 7.25
C ASP A 85 -5.73 -7.55 8.37
N ALA A 86 -5.47 -7.99 9.61
CA ALA A 86 -5.60 -7.22 10.84
C ALA A 86 -4.23 -7.03 11.50
N LEU A 87 -4.12 -6.02 12.35
CA LEU A 87 -2.95 -5.76 13.18
C LEU A 87 -2.87 -6.76 14.35
N ALA A 88 -1.70 -7.34 14.55
CA ALA A 88 -1.47 -8.27 15.66
C ALA A 88 -1.73 -7.58 17.02
N GLY A 89 -2.57 -8.21 17.85
CA GLY A 89 -2.91 -7.71 19.19
C GLY A 89 -3.91 -6.55 19.23
N LEU A 90 -4.28 -5.97 18.10
CA LEU A 90 -5.24 -4.86 18.02
C LEU A 90 -6.52 -5.22 17.24
N GLY A 91 -6.41 -5.91 16.11
CA GLY A 91 -7.51 -6.16 15.20
C GLY A 91 -7.50 -5.22 13.99
N HIS A 92 -8.66 -4.95 13.38
CA HIS A 92 -8.76 -4.16 12.15
C HIS A 92 -8.55 -2.65 12.35
N GLY A 93 -7.36 -2.26 12.84
CA GLY A 93 -6.97 -0.86 13.07
C GLY A 93 -6.78 0.00 11.83
N CYS A 94 -6.78 -0.62 10.63
CA CYS A 94 -6.83 0.05 9.33
C CYS A 94 -8.17 -0.13 8.59
N ALA A 95 -9.15 -0.80 9.24
CA ALA A 95 -10.48 -1.08 8.68
C ALA A 95 -10.44 -1.89 7.36
N HIS A 96 -9.47 -2.81 7.19
CA HIS A 96 -9.36 -3.66 6.00
C HIS A 96 -10.59 -4.56 5.81
N HIS A 97 -11.28 -4.95 6.89
CA HIS A 97 -12.54 -5.71 6.84
C HIS A 97 -13.65 -5.04 6.02
N LEU A 98 -13.61 -3.71 5.81
CA LEU A 98 -14.58 -2.98 4.99
C LEU A 98 -14.22 -3.04 3.50
N GLN A 99 -12.97 -3.31 3.15
CA GLN A 99 -12.47 -3.22 1.77
C GLN A 99 -13.05 -4.30 0.86
N ALA A 100 -12.87 -5.57 1.25
CA ALA A 100 -13.31 -6.68 0.42
C ALA A 100 -14.81 -6.60 0.11
N PRO A 101 -15.73 -6.47 1.09
CA PRO A 101 -17.15 -6.34 0.81
C PRO A 101 -17.49 -5.15 -0.10
N ALA A 102 -16.81 -4.01 0.05
CA ALA A 102 -17.02 -2.85 -0.81
C ALA A 102 -16.60 -3.13 -2.26
N ILE A 103 -15.43 -3.73 -2.46
CA ILE A 103 -14.90 -4.12 -3.78
C ILE A 103 -15.78 -5.19 -4.44
N LEU A 104 -16.23 -6.21 -3.69
CA LEU A 104 -17.09 -7.24 -4.18
C LEU A 104 -18.48 -6.68 -4.58
N GLY A 105 -19.02 -5.77 -3.77
CA GLY A 105 -20.25 -5.06 -4.07
C GLY A 105 -20.15 -4.28 -5.40
N ALA A 106 -19.05 -3.55 -5.59
CA ALA A 106 -18.77 -2.82 -6.84
C ALA A 106 -18.66 -3.77 -8.04
N ALA A 107 -17.83 -4.82 -7.93
CA ALA A 107 -17.61 -5.80 -9.00
C ALA A 107 -18.90 -6.49 -9.44
N CYS A 108 -19.70 -6.99 -8.48
CA CYS A 108 -20.96 -7.64 -8.76
C CYS A 108 -22.00 -6.69 -9.37
N ALA A 109 -22.07 -5.45 -8.89
CA ALA A 109 -23.01 -4.46 -9.44
C ALA A 109 -22.66 -4.09 -10.88
N VAL A 110 -21.38 -3.88 -11.20
CA VAL A 110 -20.93 -3.63 -12.58
C VAL A 110 -21.27 -4.82 -13.46
N LYS A 111 -20.91 -6.04 -13.00
CA LYS A 111 -21.26 -7.28 -13.71
C LYS A 111 -22.76 -7.40 -14.03
N ASP A 112 -23.61 -7.04 -13.07
CA ASP A 112 -25.06 -7.20 -13.24
C ASP A 112 -25.71 -6.09 -14.08
N CYS A 113 -25.18 -4.86 -14.00
CA CYS A 113 -25.80 -3.69 -14.62
C CYS A 113 -25.22 -3.32 -16.00
N LEU A 114 -23.95 -3.67 -16.29
CA LEU A 114 -23.27 -3.31 -17.54
C LEU A 114 -23.14 -4.53 -18.46
N LYS A 115 -24.11 -4.72 -19.38
CA LYS A 115 -24.19 -5.90 -20.24
C LYS A 115 -23.95 -5.62 -21.73
N ASP A 116 -23.93 -4.35 -22.12
CA ASP A 116 -24.01 -3.91 -23.50
C ASP A 116 -22.66 -3.65 -24.18
N ARG A 117 -21.55 -3.89 -23.46
CA ARG A 117 -20.18 -3.66 -23.98
C ARG A 117 -19.15 -4.61 -23.38
N PRO A 118 -17.99 -4.81 -24.06
CA PRO A 118 -16.97 -5.71 -23.56
C PRO A 118 -16.11 -5.05 -22.46
N TYR A 119 -15.78 -5.83 -21.44
CA TYR A 119 -14.83 -5.49 -20.38
C TYR A 119 -14.41 -6.74 -19.62
N ARG A 120 -13.35 -6.58 -18.81
CA ARG A 120 -12.86 -7.58 -17.87
C ARG A 120 -12.75 -6.96 -16.49
N LEU A 121 -13.27 -7.63 -15.48
CA LEU A 121 -13.05 -7.30 -14.08
C LEU A 121 -12.07 -8.31 -13.48
N VAL A 122 -11.04 -7.83 -12.80
CA VAL A 122 -10.08 -8.67 -12.10
C VAL A 122 -10.05 -8.23 -10.65
N VAL A 123 -10.64 -9.05 -9.77
CA VAL A 123 -10.58 -8.81 -8.32
C VAL A 123 -9.35 -9.51 -7.78
N TYR A 124 -8.47 -8.75 -7.13
CA TYR A 124 -7.31 -9.27 -6.42
C TYR A 124 -7.51 -9.18 -4.91
N GLY A 125 -7.40 -10.32 -4.23
CA GLY A 125 -7.21 -10.37 -2.78
C GLY A 125 -5.73 -10.24 -2.46
N THR A 126 -5.39 -9.23 -1.68
CA THR A 126 -4.00 -8.82 -1.44
C THR A 126 -3.71 -8.86 0.05
N PRO A 127 -3.23 -10.02 0.59
CA PRO A 127 -2.96 -10.19 2.02
C PRO A 127 -1.70 -9.46 2.47
N GLY A 128 -1.54 -9.28 3.79
CA GLY A 128 -0.26 -8.93 4.42
C GLY A 128 0.21 -7.50 4.22
N GLU A 129 -0.70 -6.51 4.10
CA GLU A 129 -0.33 -5.09 3.97
C GLU A 129 0.39 -4.58 5.21
N GLU A 130 -0.08 -4.97 6.39
CA GLU A 130 0.35 -4.45 7.71
C GLU A 130 1.77 -4.92 8.14
N THR A 131 2.45 -5.72 7.33
CA THR A 131 3.80 -6.23 7.65
C THR A 131 4.79 -5.97 6.52
N THR A 132 5.06 -6.98 5.68
CA THR A 132 6.09 -6.88 4.62
C THR A 132 5.53 -6.45 3.27
N GLY A 133 4.21 -6.24 3.17
CA GLY A 133 3.55 -5.82 1.94
C GLY A 133 3.34 -6.95 0.93
N GLY A 134 2.20 -7.65 1.02
CA GLY A 134 1.90 -8.77 0.12
C GLY A 134 1.87 -8.38 -1.35
N LYS A 135 1.43 -7.16 -1.68
CA LYS A 135 1.43 -6.65 -3.06
C LYS A 135 2.84 -6.51 -3.63
N ILE A 136 3.87 -6.30 -2.80
CA ILE A 136 5.27 -6.30 -3.24
C ILE A 136 5.64 -7.67 -3.81
N THR A 137 5.35 -8.73 -3.05
CA THR A 137 5.57 -10.12 -3.47
C THR A 137 4.75 -10.48 -4.70
N MET A 138 3.48 -10.08 -4.74
CA MET A 138 2.59 -10.31 -5.89
C MET A 138 3.11 -9.63 -7.16
N VAL A 139 3.57 -8.37 -7.08
CA VAL A 139 4.18 -7.65 -8.21
C VAL A 139 5.45 -8.34 -8.70
N LYS A 140 6.35 -8.75 -7.79
CA LYS A 140 7.58 -9.49 -8.13
C LYS A 140 7.26 -10.80 -8.88
N ASN A 141 6.15 -11.46 -8.55
CA ASN A 141 5.69 -12.70 -9.15
C ASN A 141 4.73 -12.51 -10.33
N GLY A 142 4.67 -11.29 -10.91
CA GLY A 142 4.00 -11.00 -12.17
C GLY A 142 2.49 -10.75 -12.07
N CYS A 143 1.92 -10.61 -10.87
CA CYS A 143 0.54 -10.16 -10.70
C CYS A 143 0.35 -8.73 -11.21
N PHE A 144 -0.91 -8.36 -11.49
CA PHE A 144 -1.34 -7.01 -11.93
C PHE A 144 -0.87 -6.60 -13.35
N GLN A 145 -0.19 -7.48 -14.10
CA GLN A 145 0.22 -7.16 -15.49
C GLN A 145 -0.95 -7.23 -16.49
N ASP A 146 -2.06 -7.80 -16.08
CA ASP A 146 -3.24 -8.06 -16.90
C ASP A 146 -4.38 -7.05 -16.68
N ILE A 147 -4.10 -5.93 -16.00
CA ILE A 147 -5.07 -4.86 -15.74
C ILE A 147 -4.59 -3.51 -16.31
N ASP A 148 -5.54 -2.71 -16.80
CA ASP A 148 -5.30 -1.38 -17.35
C ASP A 148 -5.30 -0.27 -16.30
N VAL A 149 -5.98 -0.51 -15.17
CA VAL A 149 -6.15 0.42 -14.06
C VAL A 149 -6.44 -0.35 -12.78
N ALA A 150 -5.98 0.15 -11.63
CA ALA A 150 -6.19 -0.43 -10.30
C ALA A 150 -7.03 0.49 -9.40
N LEU A 151 -8.10 -0.04 -8.84
CA LEU A 151 -8.98 0.68 -7.91
C LEU A 151 -9.03 -0.04 -6.57
N MET A 152 -8.95 0.71 -5.49
CA MET A 152 -9.04 0.23 -4.12
C MET A 152 -9.88 1.19 -3.26
N VAL A 153 -10.40 0.70 -2.16
CA VAL A 153 -10.99 1.52 -1.09
C VAL A 153 -10.23 1.30 0.21
N HIS A 154 -10.33 2.23 1.15
CA HIS A 154 -9.72 2.08 2.47
C HIS A 154 -10.52 2.87 3.51
N GLY A 155 -10.54 2.44 4.77
CA GLY A 155 -11.12 3.23 5.84
C GLY A 155 -10.43 4.60 6.01
N GLY A 156 -11.19 5.59 6.46
CA GLY A 156 -10.68 6.95 6.64
C GLY A 156 -11.50 7.74 7.64
N ASP A 157 -10.95 8.86 8.07
CA ASP A 157 -11.64 9.90 8.82
C ASP A 157 -12.30 10.95 7.90
N HIS A 158 -11.89 10.98 6.63
CA HIS A 158 -12.47 11.79 5.55
C HIS A 158 -12.72 10.93 4.31
N THR A 159 -13.69 11.35 3.50
CA THR A 159 -13.87 10.82 2.13
C THR A 159 -12.99 11.63 1.18
N GLN A 160 -11.90 11.00 0.71
CA GLN A 160 -10.87 11.63 -0.10
C GLN A 160 -10.01 10.57 -0.82
N VAL A 161 -9.14 11.03 -1.71
CA VAL A 161 -8.19 10.17 -2.44
C VAL A 161 -6.74 10.59 -2.17
N ASP A 162 -5.81 9.67 -2.41
CA ASP A 162 -4.38 9.90 -2.24
C ASP A 162 -3.71 10.22 -3.59
N VAL A 163 -2.87 11.26 -3.62
CA VAL A 163 -2.11 11.65 -4.82
C VAL A 163 -0.76 10.96 -4.87
N LYS A 164 0.04 11.06 -3.80
CA LYS A 164 1.38 10.46 -3.70
C LYS A 164 1.52 9.66 -2.42
N SER A 165 2.19 8.50 -2.49
CA SER A 165 2.72 7.77 -1.33
C SER A 165 4.23 7.74 -1.37
N MET A 166 4.89 7.61 -0.22
CA MET A 166 6.35 7.52 -0.17
C MET A 166 6.83 6.14 -0.56
N ALA A 167 7.88 6.09 -1.40
CA ALA A 167 8.76 4.93 -1.45
C ALA A 167 9.55 4.84 -0.15
N LEU A 168 9.85 3.60 0.26
CA LEU A 168 10.61 3.28 1.46
C LEU A 168 11.50 2.08 1.19
N VAL A 169 12.73 2.14 1.69
CA VAL A 169 13.58 0.97 1.86
C VAL A 169 14.28 1.06 3.21
N THR A 170 14.32 -0.04 3.94
CA THR A 170 15.04 -0.16 5.22
C THR A 170 16.37 -0.84 4.99
N ALA A 171 17.45 -0.22 5.49
CA ALA A 171 18.78 -0.77 5.52
C ALA A 171 19.11 -1.25 6.93
N HIS A 172 19.66 -2.46 7.05
CA HIS A 172 20.26 -2.99 8.27
C HIS A 172 21.77 -3.07 8.07
N VAL A 173 22.51 -2.29 8.86
CA VAL A 173 23.97 -2.17 8.76
C VAL A 173 24.62 -2.79 9.97
N ALA A 174 25.59 -3.67 9.76
CA ALA A 174 26.45 -4.22 10.80
C ALA A 174 27.91 -3.86 10.50
N PHE A 175 28.58 -3.23 11.45
CA PHE A 175 30.04 -3.03 11.43
C PHE A 175 30.72 -4.07 12.29
N HIS A 176 31.82 -4.64 11.78
CA HIS A 176 32.65 -5.63 12.46
C HIS A 176 34.07 -5.07 12.64
N GLY A 177 34.47 -4.96 13.88
CA GLY A 177 35.77 -4.43 14.29
C GLY A 177 36.66 -5.50 14.97
N VAL A 178 37.61 -5.04 15.73
CA VAL A 178 38.53 -5.89 16.52
C VAL A 178 38.50 -5.44 17.98
N ALA A 179 38.11 -6.34 18.89
CA ALA A 179 38.11 -6.05 20.31
C ALA A 179 39.53 -5.93 20.86
N ALA A 180 39.73 -4.98 21.77
CA ALA A 180 41.01 -4.81 22.50
C ALA A 180 40.73 -4.14 23.85
N HIS A 181 41.65 -4.26 24.80
CA HIS A 181 41.53 -3.53 26.05
C HIS A 181 41.78 -2.03 25.81
N ALA A 182 40.76 -1.20 26.00
CA ALA A 182 40.80 0.20 25.59
C ALA A 182 41.89 1.05 26.25
N ALA A 183 42.33 0.69 27.48
CA ALA A 183 43.38 1.42 28.19
C ALA A 183 44.80 0.83 28.03
N ILE A 184 44.90 -0.48 27.69
CA ILE A 184 46.22 -1.17 27.69
C ILE A 184 46.73 -1.39 26.27
N ALA A 185 45.86 -1.70 25.32
CA ALA A 185 46.26 -2.04 23.96
C ALA A 185 45.25 -1.48 22.93
N PRO A 186 44.88 -0.16 22.96
CA PRO A 186 43.91 0.42 22.06
C PRO A 186 44.35 0.36 20.59
N ASP A 187 45.66 0.37 20.33
CA ASP A 187 46.27 0.28 18.99
C ASP A 187 45.94 -1.03 18.26
N LYS A 188 45.63 -2.09 19.01
CA LYS A 188 45.23 -3.40 18.47
C LYS A 188 43.74 -3.49 18.14
N GLY A 189 42.94 -2.54 18.64
CA GLY A 189 41.51 -2.50 18.40
C GLY A 189 41.10 -1.85 17.07
N ARG A 190 39.87 -2.16 16.61
CA ARG A 190 39.18 -1.45 15.54
C ARG A 190 37.74 -1.31 15.99
N SER A 191 37.31 -0.07 16.23
CA SER A 191 36.00 0.21 16.84
C SER A 191 34.87 0.17 15.80
N ALA A 192 34.01 -0.80 15.92
CA ALA A 192 32.76 -0.84 15.13
C ALA A 192 31.81 0.31 15.51
N LEU A 193 31.81 0.76 16.77
CA LEU A 193 31.04 1.91 17.24
C LEU A 193 31.50 3.20 16.56
N ASP A 194 32.81 3.41 16.38
CA ASP A 194 33.32 4.60 15.71
C ASP A 194 32.92 4.62 14.24
N ALA A 195 32.90 3.46 13.57
CA ALA A 195 32.38 3.33 12.22
C ALA A 195 30.90 3.73 12.16
N MET A 196 30.08 3.26 13.10
CA MET A 196 28.67 3.63 13.17
C MET A 196 28.46 5.13 13.42
N ILE A 197 29.23 5.74 14.31
CA ILE A 197 29.19 7.18 14.58
C ILE A 197 29.59 7.97 13.33
N LEU A 198 30.63 7.57 12.61
CA LEU A 198 31.02 8.20 11.35
C LEU A 198 29.95 8.04 10.27
N MET A 199 29.31 6.87 10.17
CA MET A 199 28.18 6.65 9.29
C MET A 199 27.03 7.63 9.61
N PHE A 200 26.62 7.76 10.87
CA PHE A 200 25.57 8.70 11.27
C PHE A 200 25.93 10.14 10.95
N ASN A 201 27.18 10.58 11.23
CA ASN A 201 27.64 11.92 10.83
C ASN A 201 27.56 12.10 9.30
N GLY A 202 27.96 11.08 8.53
CA GLY A 202 27.83 11.13 7.06
C GLY A 202 26.38 11.25 6.60
N ILE A 203 25.44 10.55 7.26
CA ILE A 203 24.00 10.67 7.00
C ILE A 203 23.48 12.07 7.36
N GLU A 204 23.92 12.66 8.50
CA GLU A 204 23.51 14.04 8.85
C GLU A 204 23.99 15.04 7.79
N PHE A 205 25.22 14.91 7.29
CA PHE A 205 25.70 15.77 6.20
C PHE A 205 24.97 15.53 4.89
N LEU A 206 24.60 14.26 4.60
CA LEU A 206 23.79 13.92 3.43
C LEU A 206 22.42 14.59 3.47
N ARG A 207 21.77 14.67 4.63
CA ARG A 207 20.44 15.26 4.81
C ARG A 207 20.35 16.72 4.35
N GLU A 208 21.44 17.48 4.44
CA GLU A 208 21.52 18.86 3.95
C GLU A 208 21.41 18.93 2.41
N HIS A 209 21.75 17.86 1.70
CA HIS A 209 21.93 17.83 0.26
C HIS A 209 20.98 16.83 -0.45
N ILE A 210 19.82 16.57 0.12
CA ILE A 210 18.75 15.75 -0.47
C ILE A 210 17.52 16.61 -0.73
N LYS A 211 16.58 16.09 -1.57
CA LYS A 211 15.33 16.80 -1.84
C LYS A 211 14.51 16.96 -0.55
N GLU A 212 13.86 18.10 -0.43
CA GLU A 212 13.06 18.50 0.74
C GLU A 212 12.00 17.46 1.14
N ASP A 213 11.46 16.74 0.18
CA ASP A 213 10.44 15.71 0.37
C ASP A 213 11.01 14.28 0.55
N SER A 214 12.32 14.16 0.81
CA SER A 214 12.98 12.92 1.18
C SER A 214 13.30 12.88 2.68
N ARG A 215 13.44 11.69 3.23
CA ARG A 215 13.75 11.49 4.66
C ARG A 215 14.72 10.32 4.82
N ILE A 216 15.64 10.46 5.78
CA ILE A 216 16.48 9.35 6.28
C ILE A 216 16.40 9.42 7.80
N HIS A 217 15.98 8.35 8.45
CA HIS A 217 15.96 8.23 9.90
C HIS A 217 16.53 6.87 10.32
N TYR A 218 17.18 6.83 11.48
CA TYR A 218 17.92 5.67 11.91
C TYR A 218 17.81 5.44 13.41
N THR A 219 18.16 4.22 13.82
CA THR A 219 18.28 3.82 15.22
C THR A 219 19.52 2.94 15.41
N VAL A 220 20.00 2.87 16.65
CA VAL A 220 21.00 1.91 17.08
C VAL A 220 20.28 0.65 17.53
N ASP A 221 20.62 -0.49 16.94
CA ASP A 221 20.00 -1.77 17.27
C ASP A 221 20.81 -2.51 18.32
N GLU A 222 22.15 -2.53 18.16
CA GLU A 222 23.03 -3.28 19.06
C GLU A 222 24.46 -2.70 19.09
N VAL A 223 24.99 -2.48 20.29
CA VAL A 223 26.43 -2.23 20.53
C VAL A 223 26.80 -2.95 21.84
N PRO A 224 27.29 -4.19 21.76
CA PRO A 224 27.64 -4.95 22.96
C PRO A 224 29.00 -4.52 23.54
N GLY A 225 29.19 -4.78 24.83
CA GLY A 225 30.49 -4.59 25.51
C GLY A 225 30.45 -3.59 26.65
N HIS A 226 31.63 -3.31 27.19
CA HIS A 226 31.85 -2.38 28.27
C HIS A 226 32.81 -1.26 27.82
N GLN A 227 32.78 -0.11 28.50
CA GLN A 227 33.55 1.08 28.16
C GLN A 227 35.08 0.88 28.16
N ASN A 228 35.59 -0.19 28.80
CA ASN A 228 37.00 -0.56 28.83
C ASN A 228 37.43 -1.53 27.71
N SER A 229 36.53 -1.85 26.79
CA SER A 229 36.76 -2.70 25.62
C SER A 229 36.42 -1.96 24.35
N VAL A 230 37.29 -2.02 23.35
CA VAL A 230 36.97 -1.51 21.99
C VAL A 230 35.84 -2.35 21.42
N PRO A 231 34.68 -1.75 21.01
CA PRO A 231 33.54 -2.50 20.48
C PRO A 231 33.89 -3.18 19.15
N SER A 232 33.68 -4.49 19.09
CA SER A 232 33.91 -5.28 17.86
C SER A 232 32.65 -5.49 17.02
N LEU A 233 31.48 -5.05 17.49
CA LEU A 233 30.22 -5.11 16.78
C LEU A 233 29.41 -3.84 17.03
N ALA A 234 28.79 -3.32 15.98
CA ALA A 234 27.76 -2.28 16.07
C ALA A 234 26.75 -2.49 14.96
N LYS A 235 25.44 -2.49 15.32
CA LYS A 235 24.33 -2.64 14.37
C LYS A 235 23.40 -1.45 14.45
N ALA A 236 22.93 -1.03 13.29
CA ALA A 236 21.97 0.06 13.13
C ALA A 236 20.99 -0.25 12.00
N SER A 237 19.76 0.23 12.15
CA SER A 237 18.74 0.21 11.08
C SER A 237 18.42 1.64 10.66
N MET A 238 18.12 1.82 9.38
CA MET A 238 17.69 3.12 8.84
C MET A 238 16.67 2.98 7.75
N ASP A 239 15.66 3.87 7.78
CA ASP A 239 14.68 4.03 6.72
C ASP A 239 15.11 5.17 5.79
N ILE A 240 15.09 4.91 4.49
CA ILE A 240 15.33 5.89 3.43
C ILE A 240 14.03 6.05 2.65
N ARG A 241 13.49 7.27 2.57
CA ARG A 241 12.16 7.54 2.02
C ARG A 241 12.21 8.69 1.02
N SER A 242 11.39 8.59 -0.06
CA SER A 242 11.17 9.66 -1.03
C SER A 242 9.82 9.52 -1.72
N TYR A 243 9.21 10.63 -2.15
CA TYR A 243 8.02 10.60 -3.02
C TYR A 243 8.36 10.29 -4.49
N ASN A 244 9.61 9.94 -4.78
CA ASN A 244 10.06 9.50 -6.09
C ASN A 244 10.94 8.27 -5.95
N SER A 245 10.45 7.11 -6.37
CA SER A 245 11.15 5.83 -6.33
C SER A 245 12.49 5.86 -7.09
N LEU A 246 12.55 6.56 -8.22
CA LEU A 246 13.78 6.62 -9.03
C LEU A 246 14.84 7.53 -8.37
N TYR A 247 14.41 8.59 -7.68
CA TYR A 247 15.33 9.40 -6.88
C TYR A 247 15.85 8.63 -5.64
N LEU A 248 15.01 7.77 -5.05
CA LEU A 248 15.40 6.92 -3.93
C LEU A 248 16.57 6.01 -4.28
N ASP A 249 16.67 5.51 -5.53
CA ASP A 249 17.82 4.70 -5.98
C ASP A 249 19.15 5.44 -5.78
N GLY A 250 19.20 6.70 -6.19
CA GLY A 250 20.38 7.54 -6.00
C GLY A 250 20.72 7.80 -4.53
N LEU A 251 19.70 7.93 -3.65
CA LEU A 251 19.94 8.08 -2.21
C LEU A 251 20.51 6.79 -1.60
N VAL A 252 20.00 5.64 -2.00
CA VAL A 252 20.48 4.32 -1.54
C VAL A 252 21.96 4.15 -1.87
N GLU A 253 22.40 4.50 -3.09
CA GLU A 253 23.81 4.42 -3.47
C GLU A 253 24.67 5.38 -2.64
N ARG A 254 24.22 6.60 -2.38
CA ARG A 254 24.95 7.53 -1.48
C ARG A 254 25.06 7.02 -0.06
N VAL A 255 24.04 6.36 0.48
CA VAL A 255 24.08 5.72 1.80
C VAL A 255 25.09 4.57 1.82
N LYS A 256 25.11 3.72 0.79
CA LYS A 256 26.12 2.65 0.66
C LYS A 256 27.55 3.19 0.66
N ASP A 257 27.79 4.30 -0.04
CA ASP A 257 29.10 4.94 -0.07
C ASP A 257 29.51 5.51 1.30
N ILE A 258 28.56 6.07 2.06
CA ILE A 258 28.80 6.54 3.43
C ILE A 258 29.18 5.38 4.35
N VAL A 259 28.45 4.27 4.32
CA VAL A 259 28.76 3.05 5.12
C VAL A 259 30.14 2.53 4.77
N LYS A 260 30.45 2.41 3.48
CA LYS A 260 31.77 2.00 2.99
C LYS A 260 32.88 2.95 3.44
N GLY A 261 32.66 4.27 3.36
CA GLY A 261 33.60 5.29 3.80
C GLY A 261 33.88 5.20 5.31
N ALA A 262 32.85 5.03 6.13
CA ALA A 262 32.98 4.85 7.58
C ALA A 262 33.83 3.63 7.94
N ALA A 263 33.59 2.50 7.27
CA ALA A 263 34.35 1.28 7.47
C ALA A 263 35.86 1.46 7.10
N LEU A 264 36.10 2.12 5.96
CA LEU A 264 37.48 2.40 5.51
C LEU A 264 38.25 3.30 6.50
N MET A 265 37.61 4.37 7.02
CA MET A 265 38.22 5.30 7.96
C MET A 265 38.59 4.63 9.29
N THR A 266 37.84 3.62 9.73
CA THR A 266 38.01 2.95 11.02
C THR A 266 38.79 1.64 10.91
N GLY A 267 39.08 1.16 9.69
CA GLY A 267 39.68 -0.14 9.45
C GLY A 267 38.80 -1.32 9.86
N THR A 268 37.50 -1.15 9.84
CA THR A 268 36.48 -2.18 10.10
C THR A 268 35.96 -2.81 8.81
N THR A 269 35.21 -3.90 8.93
CA THR A 269 34.37 -4.43 7.83
C THR A 269 32.91 -4.13 8.08
N TYR A 270 32.04 -4.30 7.06
CA TYR A 270 30.63 -4.04 7.18
C TYR A 270 29.80 -5.01 6.35
N GLU A 271 28.54 -5.16 6.75
CA GLU A 271 27.49 -5.84 6.00
C GLU A 271 26.28 -4.91 5.90
N ILE A 272 25.55 -4.93 4.77
CA ILE A 272 24.28 -4.25 4.59
C ILE A 272 23.28 -5.26 4.06
N SER A 273 22.16 -5.45 4.77
CA SER A 273 20.98 -6.14 4.25
C SER A 273 19.81 -5.14 4.09
N TRP A 274 18.87 -5.48 3.22
CA TRP A 274 17.78 -4.60 2.83
C TRP A 274 16.45 -5.33 2.95
N ASP A 275 15.46 -4.65 3.50
CA ASP A 275 14.09 -5.13 3.43
C ASP A 275 13.48 -4.92 2.05
N ASP A 276 12.34 -5.53 1.80
CA ASP A 276 11.58 -5.33 0.58
C ASP A 276 11.13 -3.88 0.45
N ARG A 277 11.30 -3.35 -0.76
CA ARG A 277 11.07 -1.95 -1.05
C ARG A 277 9.61 -1.65 -1.34
N PHE A 278 9.07 -0.64 -0.67
CA PHE A 278 7.83 0.03 -1.06
C PHE A 278 8.11 1.05 -2.16
N GLU A 279 7.36 1.00 -3.25
CA GLU A 279 7.46 1.98 -4.33
C GLU A 279 6.54 3.18 -4.08
N SER A 280 6.88 4.34 -4.65
CA SER A 280 6.00 5.50 -4.60
C SER A 280 4.87 5.39 -5.61
N LYS A 281 3.68 5.88 -5.24
CA LYS A 281 2.57 6.01 -6.19
C LYS A 281 2.91 7.01 -7.30
N VAL A 282 2.69 6.61 -8.55
CA VAL A 282 2.64 7.54 -9.68
C VAL A 282 1.29 8.25 -9.66
N PRO A 283 1.23 9.59 -9.62
CA PRO A 283 -0.04 10.32 -9.57
C PRO A 283 -0.94 9.99 -10.77
N ALA A 284 -2.24 9.81 -10.50
CA ALA A 284 -3.30 9.62 -11.50
C ALA A 284 -4.47 10.56 -11.16
N ARG A 285 -4.30 11.86 -11.38
CA ARG A 285 -5.23 12.90 -10.91
C ARG A 285 -6.57 12.83 -11.63
N HIS A 286 -6.58 12.48 -12.92
CA HIS A 286 -7.84 12.31 -13.65
C HIS A 286 -8.67 11.16 -13.07
N LEU A 287 -8.02 10.04 -12.72
CA LEU A 287 -8.69 8.92 -12.06
C LEU A 287 -9.23 9.33 -10.67
N ASN A 288 -8.44 10.09 -9.90
CA ASN A 288 -8.84 10.65 -8.63
C ASN A 288 -10.11 11.53 -8.78
N GLN A 289 -10.16 12.37 -9.82
CA GLN A 289 -11.33 13.24 -10.11
C GLN A 289 -12.58 12.41 -10.43
N LEU A 290 -12.47 11.33 -11.21
CA LEU A 290 -13.61 10.45 -11.51
C LEU A 290 -14.16 9.80 -10.24
N VAL A 291 -13.31 9.29 -9.37
CA VAL A 291 -13.73 8.67 -8.09
C VAL A 291 -14.39 9.69 -7.18
N MET A 292 -13.80 10.88 -7.03
CA MET A 292 -14.35 11.92 -6.17
C MET A 292 -15.67 12.50 -6.72
N ALA A 293 -15.81 12.66 -8.02
CA ALA A 293 -17.09 13.07 -8.64
C ALA A 293 -18.23 12.09 -8.33
N ASN A 294 -17.93 10.78 -8.28
CA ASN A 294 -18.91 9.77 -7.88
C ASN A 294 -19.20 9.80 -6.37
N ALA A 295 -18.20 10.07 -5.52
CA ALA A 295 -18.42 10.26 -4.09
C ALA A 295 -19.27 11.52 -3.81
N GLU A 296 -19.05 12.61 -4.54
CA GLU A 296 -19.86 13.84 -4.47
C GLU A 296 -21.29 13.59 -4.94
N TRP A 297 -21.48 12.87 -6.06
CA TRP A 297 -22.81 12.50 -6.56
C TRP A 297 -23.60 11.70 -5.52
N LEU A 298 -22.93 10.81 -4.78
CA LEU A 298 -23.48 10.02 -3.68
C LEU A 298 -23.71 10.84 -2.39
N LYS A 299 -23.27 12.11 -2.34
CA LYS A 299 -23.26 12.95 -1.13
C LYS A 299 -22.53 12.28 0.02
N ALA A 300 -21.36 11.72 -0.28
CA ALA A 300 -20.52 11.05 0.71
C ALA A 300 -20.21 11.96 1.90
N PRO A 301 -20.15 11.44 3.13
CA PRO A 301 -19.84 12.24 4.32
C PRO A 301 -18.38 12.71 4.32
N ALA A 302 -18.10 13.80 5.03
CA ALA A 302 -16.76 14.32 5.29
C ALA A 302 -15.87 14.42 4.03
N LEU A 303 -16.43 14.89 2.91
CA LEU A 303 -15.68 15.14 1.69
C LEU A 303 -14.53 16.13 1.97
N ALA A 304 -13.33 15.76 1.53
CA ALA A 304 -12.13 16.58 1.70
C ALA A 304 -11.29 16.62 0.42
N PRO A 305 -10.41 17.63 0.25
CA PRO A 305 -9.45 17.66 -0.84
C PRO A 305 -8.54 16.41 -0.86
N ALA A 306 -8.06 16.05 -2.05
CA ALA A 306 -7.12 14.95 -2.19
C ALA A 306 -5.87 15.16 -1.30
N ARG A 307 -5.41 14.12 -0.62
CA ARG A 307 -4.17 14.17 0.14
C ARG A 307 -2.98 14.16 -0.81
N GLU A 308 -2.28 15.28 -0.89
CA GLU A 308 -1.14 15.43 -1.81
C GLU A 308 0.02 14.47 -1.44
N LYS A 309 0.23 14.21 -0.15
CA LYS A 309 1.32 13.40 0.36
C LYS A 309 0.84 12.48 1.49
N THR A 310 1.18 11.19 1.40
CA THR A 310 0.85 10.18 2.42
C THR A 310 2.08 9.37 2.80
N GLY A 311 1.97 8.50 3.80
CA GLY A 311 2.98 7.50 4.15
C GLY A 311 3.22 6.47 3.06
N SER A 312 3.99 5.44 3.39
CA SER A 312 4.23 4.30 2.50
C SER A 312 3.06 3.31 2.58
N THR A 313 2.79 2.63 1.47
CA THR A 313 1.87 1.51 1.37
C THR A 313 2.32 0.61 0.22
N ASP A 314 2.10 -0.68 0.31
CA ASP A 314 2.43 -1.63 -0.74
C ASP A 314 1.55 -1.49 -2.00
N PHE A 315 0.42 -0.78 -1.90
CA PHE A 315 -0.34 -0.33 -3.07
C PHE A 315 0.48 0.61 -3.97
N GLY A 316 1.50 1.28 -3.41
CA GLY A 316 2.51 2.02 -4.17
C GLY A 316 3.19 1.14 -5.22
N ASN A 317 3.52 -0.11 -4.90
CA ASN A 317 4.16 -1.06 -5.84
C ASN A 317 3.25 -1.40 -7.02
N VAL A 318 1.95 -1.52 -6.80
CA VAL A 318 0.98 -1.69 -7.88
C VAL A 318 0.89 -0.41 -8.71
N THR A 319 0.68 0.74 -8.05
CA THR A 319 0.46 2.03 -8.73
C THR A 319 1.73 2.66 -9.30
N PHE A 320 2.90 2.10 -9.04
CA PHE A 320 4.12 2.40 -9.78
C PHE A 320 4.14 1.76 -11.18
N ASN A 321 3.39 0.66 -11.38
CA ASN A 321 3.35 -0.11 -12.62
C ASN A 321 2.06 0.07 -13.42
N VAL A 322 0.94 0.33 -12.74
CA VAL A 322 -0.39 0.49 -13.34
C VAL A 322 -1.03 1.75 -12.76
N PRO A 323 -1.70 2.59 -13.57
CA PRO A 323 -2.41 3.75 -13.01
C PRO A 323 -3.46 3.28 -11.99
N GLY A 324 -3.51 3.93 -10.82
CA GLY A 324 -4.45 3.48 -9.79
C GLY A 324 -4.79 4.55 -8.76
N THR A 325 -5.88 4.31 -8.03
CA THR A 325 -6.31 5.16 -6.92
C THR A 325 -6.96 4.37 -5.79
N CYS A 326 -6.89 4.92 -4.58
CA CYS A 326 -7.55 4.43 -3.39
C CYS A 326 -8.51 5.51 -2.86
N LEU A 327 -9.80 5.16 -2.73
CA LEU A 327 -10.80 6.01 -2.09
C LEU A 327 -10.80 5.75 -0.59
N ARG A 328 -10.46 6.75 0.21
CA ARG A 328 -10.70 6.75 1.65
C ARG A 328 -12.17 6.96 1.92
N MET A 329 -12.74 6.15 2.82
CA MET A 329 -14.17 6.17 3.17
C MET A 329 -14.30 6.63 4.62
N ALA A 330 -14.90 7.81 4.84
CA ALA A 330 -15.11 8.35 6.18
C ALA A 330 -16.06 7.47 7.01
N PHE A 331 -15.56 6.86 8.09
CA PHE A 331 -16.38 6.08 9.03
C PHE A 331 -16.16 6.45 10.50
N VAL A 332 -15.10 7.22 10.79
CA VAL A 332 -14.79 7.78 12.10
C VAL A 332 -14.83 9.31 12.05
N ASP A 333 -14.74 9.97 13.19
CA ASP A 333 -14.68 11.43 13.23
C ASP A 333 -13.36 11.96 12.69
N PRO A 334 -13.36 13.16 12.05
CA PRO A 334 -12.14 13.79 11.58
C PRO A 334 -11.08 13.91 12.68
N GLY A 335 -9.86 13.47 12.37
CA GLY A 335 -8.72 13.47 13.28
C GLY A 335 -8.60 12.24 14.18
N THR A 336 -9.52 11.27 14.12
CA THR A 336 -9.36 9.98 14.80
C THR A 336 -8.18 9.22 14.17
N PRO A 337 -7.12 8.90 14.93
CA PRO A 337 -5.95 8.23 14.35
C PRO A 337 -6.22 6.75 14.07
N SER A 338 -5.75 6.24 12.94
CA SER A 338 -5.71 4.81 12.67
C SER A 338 -4.76 4.09 13.65
N HIS A 339 -4.81 2.76 13.71
CA HIS A 339 -4.03 1.91 14.62
C HIS A 339 -4.36 2.16 16.11
N THR A 340 -5.60 2.54 16.41
CA THR A 340 -6.09 2.73 17.77
C THR A 340 -7.29 1.82 18.07
N VAL A 341 -7.53 1.57 19.35
CA VAL A 341 -8.72 0.81 19.83
C VAL A 341 -10.00 1.50 19.37
N GLU A 342 -10.05 2.83 19.45
CA GLU A 342 -11.19 3.63 19.01
C GLU A 342 -11.54 3.40 17.53
N TRP A 343 -10.53 3.26 16.67
CA TRP A 343 -10.73 2.96 15.26
C TRP A 343 -11.33 1.56 15.05
N VAL A 344 -10.85 0.56 15.79
CA VAL A 344 -11.36 -0.81 15.74
C VAL A 344 -12.80 -0.90 16.24
N GLU A 345 -13.12 -0.26 17.37
CA GLU A 345 -14.45 -0.29 17.97
C GLU A 345 -15.53 0.34 17.07
N GLN A 346 -15.18 1.35 16.28
CA GLN A 346 -16.09 1.98 15.33
C GLN A 346 -16.27 1.19 14.03
N GLY A 347 -15.41 0.18 13.76
CA GLY A 347 -15.38 -0.58 12.52
C GLY A 347 -16.64 -1.41 12.23
N MET A 348 -17.44 -1.78 13.25
CA MET A 348 -18.71 -2.52 13.11
C MET A 348 -19.94 -1.62 13.31
N GLY A 349 -19.77 -0.32 13.40
CA GLY A 349 -20.86 0.63 13.60
C GLY A 349 -21.61 0.98 12.32
N GLU A 350 -22.78 1.60 12.46
CA GLU A 350 -23.62 2.05 11.34
C GLU A 350 -22.84 2.95 10.35
N ARG A 351 -21.91 3.78 10.86
CA ARG A 351 -21.08 4.66 10.01
C ARG A 351 -20.11 3.85 9.14
N ALA A 352 -19.51 2.78 9.70
CA ALA A 352 -18.62 1.90 8.96
C ALA A 352 -19.39 1.14 7.86
N HIS A 353 -20.57 0.62 8.18
CA HIS A 353 -21.45 -0.04 7.22
C HIS A 353 -21.90 0.92 6.10
N ALA A 354 -22.26 2.16 6.45
CA ALA A 354 -22.60 3.19 5.47
C ALA A 354 -21.41 3.56 4.58
N ALA A 355 -20.21 3.69 5.15
CA ALA A 355 -18.98 3.98 4.42
C ALA A 355 -18.62 2.87 3.44
N LEU A 356 -18.71 1.59 3.85
CA LEU A 356 -18.55 0.43 2.98
C LEU A 356 -19.46 0.50 1.75
N LEU A 357 -20.77 0.72 1.97
CA LEU A 357 -21.75 0.79 0.88
C LEU A 357 -21.53 2.00 -0.03
N MET A 358 -21.15 3.14 0.53
CA MET A 358 -20.77 4.34 -0.22
C MET A 358 -19.52 4.06 -1.09
N GLY A 359 -18.47 3.45 -0.53
CA GLY A 359 -17.27 3.09 -1.27
C GLY A 359 -17.56 2.12 -2.41
N ALA A 360 -18.37 1.08 -2.16
CA ALA A 360 -18.82 0.15 -3.19
C ALA A 360 -19.50 0.87 -4.36
N LYS A 361 -20.45 1.77 -4.07
CA LYS A 361 -21.17 2.57 -5.07
C LYS A 361 -20.23 3.46 -5.87
N ALA A 362 -19.34 4.21 -5.19
CA ALA A 362 -18.40 5.13 -5.84
C ALA A 362 -17.45 4.40 -6.78
N ILE A 363 -16.89 3.27 -6.35
CA ILE A 363 -15.99 2.44 -7.18
C ILE A 363 -16.77 1.81 -8.34
N GLY A 364 -17.95 1.23 -8.10
CA GLY A 364 -18.79 0.65 -9.17
C GLY A 364 -19.15 1.66 -10.25
N MET A 365 -19.53 2.87 -9.86
CA MET A 365 -19.81 3.97 -10.79
C MET A 365 -18.53 4.40 -11.55
N THR A 366 -17.39 4.47 -10.89
CA THR A 366 -16.12 4.81 -11.52
C THR A 366 -15.69 3.76 -12.56
N VAL A 367 -15.88 2.48 -12.27
CA VAL A 367 -15.65 1.40 -13.24
C VAL A 367 -16.55 1.59 -14.46
N CYS A 368 -17.82 1.94 -14.25
CA CYS A 368 -18.74 2.24 -15.35
C CYS A 368 -18.29 3.47 -16.17
N ASP A 369 -17.82 4.55 -15.52
CA ASP A 369 -17.30 5.74 -16.20
C ASP A 369 -16.05 5.42 -17.05
N LEU A 370 -15.17 4.51 -16.60
CA LEU A 370 -13.99 4.08 -17.34
C LEU A 370 -14.33 3.19 -18.55
N ILE A 371 -15.33 2.32 -18.42
CA ILE A 371 -15.74 1.39 -19.48
C ILE A 371 -16.67 2.10 -20.48
N ALA A 372 -17.63 2.88 -20.01
CA ALA A 372 -18.62 3.53 -20.85
C ALA A 372 -18.06 4.70 -21.67
N GLU A 373 -17.07 5.38 -21.14
CA GLU A 373 -16.40 6.52 -21.78
C GLU A 373 -14.91 6.20 -22.01
N PRO A 374 -14.55 5.50 -23.10
CA PRO A 374 -13.17 5.06 -23.35
C PRO A 374 -12.13 6.20 -23.36
N GLY A 375 -12.57 7.46 -23.51
CA GLY A 375 -11.74 8.66 -23.35
C GLY A 375 -11.16 8.78 -21.94
N ASN A 376 -11.91 8.43 -20.91
CA ASN A 376 -11.45 8.49 -19.52
C ASN A 376 -10.27 7.56 -19.27
N LEU A 377 -10.39 6.29 -19.67
CA LEU A 377 -9.30 5.34 -19.48
C LEU A 377 -8.03 5.74 -20.25
N ARG A 378 -8.20 6.20 -21.51
CA ARG A 378 -7.05 6.70 -22.28
C ARG A 378 -6.38 7.89 -21.59
N GLN A 379 -7.14 8.85 -21.09
CA GLN A 379 -6.60 10.00 -20.38
C GLN A 379 -5.85 9.59 -19.10
N VAL A 380 -6.38 8.66 -18.32
CA VAL A 380 -5.72 8.07 -17.13
C VAL A 380 -4.38 7.44 -17.51
N GLN A 381 -4.34 6.64 -18.57
CA GLN A 381 -3.12 5.96 -19.01
C GLN A 381 -2.09 6.93 -19.58
N ASP A 382 -2.51 7.96 -20.33
CA ASP A 382 -1.62 9.00 -20.88
C ASP A 382 -0.99 9.82 -19.74
N GLU A 383 -1.80 10.27 -18.79
CA GLU A 383 -1.32 10.99 -17.60
C GLU A 383 -0.30 10.15 -16.82
N PHE A 384 -0.60 8.87 -16.59
CA PHE A 384 0.29 7.95 -15.89
C PHE A 384 1.65 7.85 -16.60
N ARG A 385 1.67 7.64 -17.93
CA ARG A 385 2.91 7.57 -18.71
C ARG A 385 3.72 8.87 -18.61
N GLN A 386 3.05 10.02 -18.70
CA GLN A 386 3.70 11.34 -18.59
C GLN A 386 4.29 11.55 -17.20
N ASN A 387 3.53 11.26 -16.14
CA ASN A 387 3.98 11.42 -14.76
C ASN A 387 5.14 10.47 -14.42
N LYS A 388 5.08 9.21 -14.86
CA LYS A 388 6.18 8.24 -14.67
C LYS A 388 7.46 8.69 -15.40
N ALA A 389 7.33 9.20 -16.62
CA ALA A 389 8.47 9.75 -17.36
C ALA A 389 9.06 11.03 -16.71
N ALA A 390 8.21 11.85 -16.07
CA ALA A 390 8.65 13.03 -15.33
C ALA A 390 9.44 12.66 -14.06
N MET A 391 9.08 11.58 -13.39
CA MET A 391 9.82 11.06 -12.21
C MET A 391 11.28 10.69 -12.57
N ALA A 392 11.53 10.19 -13.77
CA ALA A 392 12.88 9.84 -14.22
C ALA A 392 13.76 11.06 -14.50
N LYS A 393 13.17 12.25 -14.71
CA LYS A 393 13.88 13.50 -14.97
C LYS A 393 14.08 14.36 -13.71
N ALA A 394 13.35 14.03 -12.68
CA ALA A 394 13.34 14.77 -11.41
C ALA A 394 14.38 14.23 -10.43
#